data_3f022ae33019dd272c8b024499e37e3a
#
_entry.id   3f022ae33019dd272c8b024499e37e3a
#
_cell.length_a   1.000
_cell.length_b   1.000
_cell.length_c   1.000
_cell.angle_alpha   90.00
_cell.angle_beta   90.00
_cell.angle_gamma   90.00
#
_symmetry.space_group_name_H-M   'P 1'
#
loop_
_entity.id
_entity.type
_entity.pdbx_description
1 polymer ?
#
loop_
_entity_poly.entity_id
_entity_poly.type
_entity_poly.pdbx_seq_one_letter_code
_entity_poly.pdbx_strand_id
1 'polypeptide(L)'
;MTHIEQELTRHLIHLGRTIGARPAGSAANVAAAGYIARSLERAGFTVELQAYRCPVWEDLGTTLEVGGVAVQAGANPFSPPCDVQAPTVAAGTLAELRALPMRERVAVLYGQVAAAPLASRTSPWKGEYDAAIVAALEEGAPEAVLMVQTRGAALARLIEDPDLALASATVPAEVGLLLLRQPGVPARLRINTRRSVGSAWNVIGRRGARDEPRVLLCAHLDTKIDTPGAADNAAGVAVLLALAEMLGAHHLGIGLEVVAFNGEQYPPSGAAEYIRQSSADLEAIVAVLNFDSVGQWLAPNSITLLEGSTAFAEALERLIRRYPGVVWVAPWMESAHGFFALRGVPGVAFSNVARQPPEHTRADTVDWISPPRLREAAMLGAEIVAALQGKTPVWTRASRAAVAGA
;
A
#
# COMPACT_ATOMS: atom_id res chain seq x y z
N MET A 1 15.79 10.39 23.28
CA MET A 1 15.87 9.70 21.98
C MET A 1 17.31 9.37 21.66
N THR A 2 17.58 8.13 21.21
CA THR A 2 18.90 7.73 20.71
C THR A 2 19.18 8.40 19.35
N HIS A 3 20.42 8.36 18.88
CA HIS A 3 20.77 8.93 17.57
C HIS A 3 19.93 8.31 16.43
N ILE A 4 19.79 7.00 16.41
CA ILE A 4 18.97 6.31 15.40
C ILE A 4 17.48 6.72 15.48
N GLU A 5 16.91 6.92 16.68
CA GLU A 5 15.54 7.40 16.81
C GLU A 5 15.38 8.83 16.27
N GLN A 6 16.41 9.67 16.38
CA GLN A 6 16.41 11.03 15.80
C GLN A 6 16.40 10.97 14.27
N GLU A 7 17.23 10.11 13.66
CA GLU A 7 17.26 9.95 12.21
C GLU A 7 15.94 9.37 11.67
N LEU A 8 15.41 8.31 12.29
CA LEU A 8 14.11 7.74 11.96
C LEU A 8 12.99 8.80 12.04
N THR A 9 12.97 9.60 13.10
CA THR A 9 12.00 10.68 13.29
C THR A 9 12.15 11.78 12.23
N ARG A 10 13.38 12.13 11.85
CA ARG A 10 13.68 13.13 10.82
C ARG A 10 13.09 12.69 9.47
N HIS A 11 13.32 11.44 9.06
CA HIS A 11 12.77 10.89 7.82
C HIS A 11 11.24 10.80 7.85
N LEU A 12 10.68 10.30 8.95
CA LEU A 12 9.24 10.19 9.16
C LEU A 12 8.53 11.54 9.05
N ILE A 13 9.05 12.57 9.75
CA ILE A 13 8.46 13.94 9.73
C ILE A 13 8.56 14.53 8.32
N HIS A 14 9.69 14.36 7.64
CA HIS A 14 9.87 14.92 6.30
C HIS A 14 8.87 14.30 5.30
N LEU A 15 8.72 12.98 5.29
CA LEU A 15 7.82 12.28 4.37
C LEU A 15 6.36 12.41 4.78
N GLY A 16 6.02 12.16 6.06
CA GLY A 16 4.64 12.06 6.51
C GLY A 16 3.99 13.40 6.87
N ARG A 17 4.79 14.46 7.20
CA ARG A 17 4.26 15.78 7.58
C ARG A 17 4.64 16.86 6.60
N THR A 18 5.93 16.99 6.21
CA THR A 18 6.39 18.09 5.35
C THR A 18 5.95 17.87 3.90
N ILE A 19 6.10 16.66 3.36
CA ILE A 19 5.60 16.28 2.03
C ILE A 19 4.12 15.90 2.12
N GLY A 20 3.76 15.04 3.07
CA GLY A 20 2.39 14.59 3.29
C GLY A 20 1.88 13.63 2.22
N ALA A 21 0.64 13.83 1.77
CA ALA A 21 0.02 13.01 0.74
C ALA A 21 0.82 13.05 -0.57
N ARG A 22 1.23 11.89 -1.03
CA ARG A 22 2.15 11.73 -2.16
C ARG A 22 1.77 10.57 -3.09
N PRO A 23 0.52 10.57 -3.62
CA PRO A 23 0.08 9.52 -4.53
C PRO A 23 0.95 9.50 -5.79
N ALA A 24 1.14 8.32 -6.35
CA ALA A 24 2.00 8.09 -7.52
C ALA A 24 1.69 9.09 -8.65
N GLY A 25 2.73 9.66 -9.25
CA GLY A 25 2.63 10.65 -10.33
C GLY A 25 2.36 12.09 -9.89
N SER A 26 2.13 12.37 -8.60
CA SER A 26 1.95 13.73 -8.08
C SER A 26 3.29 14.46 -7.89
N ALA A 27 3.26 15.80 -7.82
CA ALA A 27 4.44 16.61 -7.51
C ALA A 27 5.05 16.26 -6.14
N ALA A 28 4.21 15.94 -5.14
CA ALA A 28 4.65 15.49 -3.83
C ALA A 28 5.37 14.13 -3.89
N ASN A 29 4.90 13.23 -4.77
CA ASN A 29 5.54 11.93 -5.00
C ASN A 29 6.94 12.09 -5.65
N VAL A 30 7.08 13.00 -6.60
CA VAL A 30 8.38 13.37 -7.20
C VAL A 30 9.33 13.93 -6.13
N ALA A 31 8.83 14.80 -5.25
CA ALA A 31 9.62 15.37 -4.16
C ALA A 31 10.10 14.29 -3.18
N ALA A 32 9.23 13.31 -2.86
CA ALA A 32 9.57 12.16 -2.01
C ALA A 32 10.63 11.27 -2.66
N ALA A 33 10.46 10.92 -3.93
CA ALA A 33 11.46 10.14 -4.68
C ALA A 33 12.83 10.85 -4.70
N GLY A 34 12.84 12.17 -4.96
CA GLY A 34 14.07 12.97 -4.92
C GLY A 34 14.71 13.06 -3.53
N TYR A 35 13.91 13.11 -2.48
CA TYR A 35 14.42 13.09 -1.10
C TYR A 35 15.09 11.75 -0.78
N ILE A 36 14.44 10.65 -1.12
CA ILE A 36 14.93 9.28 -0.91
C ILE A 36 16.24 9.07 -1.71
N ALA A 37 16.25 9.45 -2.99
CA ALA A 37 17.44 9.34 -3.84
C ALA A 37 18.65 10.02 -3.21
N ARG A 38 18.53 11.29 -2.83
CA ARG A 38 19.62 12.05 -2.16
C ARG A 38 20.03 11.46 -0.81
N SER A 39 19.10 10.81 -0.09
CA SER A 39 19.43 10.15 1.18
C SER A 39 20.26 8.89 0.95
N LEU A 40 19.91 8.10 -0.07
CA LEU A 40 20.69 6.91 -0.45
C LEU A 40 22.07 7.27 -1.02
N GLU A 41 22.18 8.33 -1.83
CA GLU A 41 23.47 8.84 -2.32
C GLU A 41 24.39 9.23 -1.16
N ARG A 42 23.85 9.98 -0.15
CA ARG A 42 24.62 10.34 1.07
C ARG A 42 25.04 9.13 1.89
N ALA A 43 24.25 8.07 1.88
CA ALA A 43 24.60 6.78 2.51
C ALA A 43 25.58 5.93 1.70
N GLY A 44 26.08 6.44 0.56
CA GLY A 44 27.11 5.79 -0.26
C GLY A 44 26.58 4.75 -1.26
N PHE A 45 25.31 4.84 -1.62
CA PHE A 45 24.72 3.98 -2.67
C PHE A 45 24.81 4.64 -4.04
N THR A 46 24.99 3.83 -5.07
CA THR A 46 24.74 4.23 -6.45
C THR A 46 23.24 4.19 -6.69
N VAL A 47 22.64 5.33 -7.09
CA VAL A 47 21.18 5.47 -7.20
C VAL A 47 20.73 5.45 -8.66
N GLU A 48 19.67 4.69 -8.92
CA GLU A 48 18.94 4.62 -10.18
C GLU A 48 17.48 5.01 -9.95
N LEU A 49 16.93 5.82 -10.85
CA LEU A 49 15.50 6.14 -10.89
C LEU A 49 14.83 5.35 -12.02
N GLN A 50 14.08 4.33 -11.68
CA GLN A 50 13.37 3.50 -12.65
C GLN A 50 11.98 4.09 -12.92
N ALA A 51 11.83 4.73 -14.07
CA ALA A 51 10.59 5.42 -14.46
C ALA A 51 9.57 4.47 -15.10
N TYR A 52 8.28 4.71 -14.82
CA TYR A 52 7.16 4.08 -15.51
C TYR A 52 5.93 4.99 -15.53
N ARG A 53 4.98 4.73 -16.42
CA ARG A 53 3.76 5.52 -16.57
C ARG A 53 2.71 5.08 -15.56
N CYS A 54 1.99 6.05 -15.00
CA CYS A 54 0.89 5.78 -14.06
C CYS A 54 -0.31 6.70 -14.31
N PRO A 55 -1.54 6.29 -13.94
CA PRO A 55 -2.68 7.18 -13.94
C PRO A 55 -2.51 8.23 -12.84
N VAL A 56 -2.89 9.47 -13.15
CA VAL A 56 -2.96 10.58 -12.20
C VAL A 56 -4.39 11.08 -12.15
N TRP A 57 -4.88 11.29 -10.95
CA TRP A 57 -6.24 11.75 -10.71
C TRP A 57 -6.25 12.84 -9.64
N GLU A 58 -7.09 13.85 -9.86
CA GLU A 58 -7.30 14.97 -8.94
C GLU A 58 -8.77 15.16 -8.66
N ASP A 59 -9.16 15.27 -7.39
CA ASP A 59 -10.48 15.71 -6.96
C ASP A 59 -10.49 17.25 -6.92
N LEU A 60 -11.28 17.87 -7.80
CA LEU A 60 -11.46 19.32 -7.88
C LEU A 60 -12.74 19.78 -7.21
N GLY A 61 -13.49 18.85 -6.61
CA GLY A 61 -14.68 19.10 -5.82
C GLY A 61 -15.79 18.08 -6.06
N THR A 62 -16.35 17.58 -4.97
CA THR A 62 -17.45 16.62 -4.96
C THR A 62 -18.58 17.15 -4.11
N THR A 63 -19.82 17.15 -4.63
CA THR A 63 -21.04 17.51 -3.90
C THR A 63 -22.11 16.45 -4.10
N LEU A 64 -22.87 16.17 -3.04
CA LEU A 64 -24.01 15.26 -3.05
C LEU A 64 -25.20 15.95 -2.38
N GLU A 65 -26.34 15.93 -3.06
CA GLU A 65 -27.64 16.33 -2.49
C GLU A 65 -28.56 15.12 -2.50
N VAL A 66 -29.24 14.88 -1.37
CA VAL A 66 -30.24 13.81 -1.20
C VAL A 66 -31.56 14.45 -0.85
N GLY A 67 -32.58 14.29 -1.70
CA GLY A 67 -33.86 14.97 -1.50
C GLY A 67 -33.77 16.50 -1.43
N GLY A 68 -32.76 17.11 -2.05
CA GLY A 68 -32.49 18.55 -2.01
C GLY A 68 -31.67 19.02 -0.82
N VAL A 69 -31.20 18.11 0.05
CA VAL A 69 -30.35 18.43 1.22
C VAL A 69 -28.90 18.06 0.90
N ALA A 70 -27.97 19.02 1.07
CA ALA A 70 -26.54 18.77 0.90
C ALA A 70 -26.01 17.87 2.01
N VAL A 71 -25.27 16.83 1.63
CA VAL A 71 -24.70 15.83 2.54
C VAL A 71 -23.23 15.55 2.23
N GLN A 72 -22.49 14.94 3.16
CA GLN A 72 -21.10 14.61 2.99
C GLN A 72 -20.90 13.49 1.96
N ALA A 73 -19.99 13.69 1.02
CA ALA A 73 -19.51 12.69 0.08
C ALA A 73 -18.08 12.99 -0.33
N GLY A 74 -17.35 11.98 -0.81
CA GLY A 74 -16.05 12.15 -1.42
C GLY A 74 -15.93 11.27 -2.66
N ALA A 75 -15.52 11.82 -3.80
CA ALA A 75 -15.30 11.05 -5.02
C ALA A 75 -14.31 9.93 -4.77
N ASN A 76 -14.55 8.75 -5.29
CA ASN A 76 -13.58 7.67 -5.26
C ASN A 76 -12.43 7.95 -6.24
N PRO A 77 -11.20 7.48 -5.96
CA PRO A 77 -10.07 7.62 -6.87
C PRO A 77 -10.42 7.13 -8.27
N PHE A 78 -9.95 7.88 -9.26
CA PHE A 78 -10.17 7.61 -10.68
C PHE A 78 -11.63 7.71 -11.15
N SER A 79 -12.58 8.10 -10.29
CA SER A 79 -13.93 8.40 -10.72
C SER A 79 -13.92 9.45 -11.85
N PRO A 80 -14.64 9.23 -12.96
CA PRO A 80 -14.82 10.26 -13.98
C PRO A 80 -15.67 11.43 -13.42
N PRO A 81 -15.59 12.62 -14.04
CA PRO A 81 -16.48 13.72 -13.71
C PRO A 81 -17.93 13.39 -14.08
N CYS A 82 -18.89 13.91 -13.30
CA CYS A 82 -20.32 13.76 -13.59
C CYS A 82 -21.15 14.92 -13.02
N ASP A 83 -22.35 15.13 -13.56
CA ASP A 83 -23.48 15.84 -12.94
C ASP A 83 -24.74 15.00 -13.18
N VAL A 84 -25.05 14.14 -12.24
CA VAL A 84 -26.11 13.12 -12.31
C VAL A 84 -27.17 13.43 -11.29
N GLN A 85 -28.43 13.41 -11.70
CA GLN A 85 -29.59 13.45 -10.80
C GLN A 85 -30.55 12.31 -11.15
N ALA A 86 -30.68 11.33 -10.26
CA ALA A 86 -31.53 10.17 -10.50
C ALA A 86 -32.09 9.59 -9.18
N PRO A 87 -33.17 8.81 -9.24
CA PRO A 87 -33.66 8.04 -8.09
C PRO A 87 -32.61 7.04 -7.64
N THR A 88 -32.58 6.77 -6.30
CA THR A 88 -31.65 5.79 -5.73
C THR A 88 -32.24 4.38 -5.70
N VAL A 89 -31.37 3.39 -5.86
CA VAL A 89 -31.62 1.97 -5.58
C VAL A 89 -30.49 1.43 -4.72
N ALA A 90 -30.74 0.42 -3.88
CA ALA A 90 -29.75 0.00 -2.90
C ALA A 90 -29.56 -1.52 -2.87
N ALA A 91 -28.31 -1.97 -2.63
CA ALA A 91 -27.96 -3.36 -2.44
C ALA A 91 -26.92 -3.53 -1.31
N GLY A 92 -27.12 -4.52 -0.44
CA GLY A 92 -26.22 -4.88 0.65
C GLY A 92 -25.45 -6.17 0.43
N THR A 93 -25.86 -6.98 -0.53
CA THR A 93 -25.24 -8.26 -0.91
C THR A 93 -25.03 -8.36 -2.42
N LEU A 94 -24.15 -9.24 -2.86
CA LEU A 94 -23.90 -9.47 -4.29
C LEU A 94 -25.16 -10.00 -5.02
N ALA A 95 -25.97 -10.81 -4.34
CA ALA A 95 -27.21 -11.32 -4.91
C ALA A 95 -28.24 -10.19 -5.16
N GLU A 96 -28.42 -9.31 -4.19
CA GLU A 96 -29.25 -8.10 -4.36
C GLU A 96 -28.72 -7.21 -5.46
N LEU A 97 -27.39 -6.98 -5.52
CA LEU A 97 -26.75 -6.15 -6.54
C LEU A 97 -27.02 -6.66 -7.96
N ARG A 98 -26.91 -7.97 -8.19
CA ARG A 98 -27.21 -8.59 -9.49
C ARG A 98 -28.67 -8.49 -9.90
N ALA A 99 -29.59 -8.44 -8.93
CA ALA A 99 -31.02 -8.32 -9.17
C ALA A 99 -31.51 -6.85 -9.25
N LEU A 100 -30.62 -5.89 -8.96
CA LEU A 100 -30.98 -4.48 -8.82
C LEU A 100 -31.24 -3.82 -10.20
N PRO A 101 -32.38 -3.11 -10.41
CA PRO A 101 -32.62 -2.37 -11.64
C PRO A 101 -31.84 -1.04 -11.61
N MET A 102 -30.56 -1.06 -12.05
CA MET A 102 -29.61 0.05 -11.88
C MET A 102 -29.67 1.12 -12.98
N ARG A 103 -30.21 0.80 -14.18
CA ARG A 103 -30.26 1.77 -15.29
C ARG A 103 -31.07 3.00 -14.92
N GLU A 104 -30.58 4.18 -15.29
CA GLU A 104 -31.18 5.49 -14.98
C GLU A 104 -31.33 5.75 -13.48
N ARG A 105 -30.45 5.14 -12.65
CA ARG A 105 -30.49 5.24 -11.19
C ARG A 105 -29.10 5.42 -10.60
N VAL A 106 -29.07 5.95 -9.38
CA VAL A 106 -27.87 5.97 -8.54
C VAL A 106 -27.90 4.71 -7.67
N ALA A 107 -26.89 3.85 -7.84
CA ALA A 107 -26.74 2.64 -7.04
C ALA A 107 -26.09 2.94 -5.69
N VAL A 108 -26.74 2.58 -4.59
CA VAL A 108 -26.22 2.72 -3.22
C VAL A 108 -25.79 1.35 -2.70
N LEU A 109 -24.48 1.17 -2.52
CA LEU A 109 -23.90 -0.07 -2.05
C LEU A 109 -23.57 0.03 -0.56
N TYR A 110 -23.99 -0.97 0.22
CA TYR A 110 -23.76 -1.02 1.67
C TYR A 110 -23.49 -2.47 2.13
N GLY A 111 -23.26 -2.66 3.42
CA GLY A 111 -23.13 -4.00 4.01
C GLY A 111 -22.00 -4.81 3.38
N GLN A 112 -22.30 -5.99 2.86
CA GLN A 112 -21.31 -6.94 2.36
C GLN A 112 -20.56 -6.43 1.11
N VAL A 113 -21.27 -5.79 0.17
CA VAL A 113 -20.69 -5.26 -1.07
C VAL A 113 -19.91 -3.94 -0.89
N ALA A 114 -19.92 -3.38 0.33
CA ALA A 114 -19.15 -2.19 0.71
C ALA A 114 -18.34 -2.42 1.99
N ALA A 115 -18.05 -3.66 2.36
CA ALA A 115 -17.36 -4.02 3.59
C ALA A 115 -15.87 -3.66 3.58
N ALA A 116 -15.26 -3.60 2.41
CA ALA A 116 -13.86 -3.24 2.16
C ALA A 116 -13.74 -2.44 0.85
N PRO A 117 -12.62 -1.73 0.63
CA PRO A 117 -12.33 -1.10 -0.66
C PRO A 117 -12.31 -2.13 -1.79
N LEU A 118 -12.97 -1.81 -2.91
CA LEU A 118 -12.89 -2.58 -4.14
C LEU A 118 -11.57 -2.27 -4.83
N ALA A 119 -10.67 -3.24 -4.82
CA ALA A 119 -9.37 -3.13 -5.46
C ALA A 119 -9.47 -3.02 -6.98
N SER A 120 -8.45 -2.40 -7.60
CA SER A 120 -8.33 -2.36 -9.05
C SER A 120 -8.39 -3.76 -9.67
N ARG A 121 -9.02 -3.86 -10.85
CA ARG A 121 -9.07 -5.09 -11.65
C ARG A 121 -7.69 -5.61 -12.08
N THR A 122 -6.68 -4.75 -12.09
CA THR A 122 -5.29 -5.11 -12.39
C THR A 122 -4.47 -5.48 -11.16
N SER A 123 -5.03 -5.38 -9.96
CA SER A 123 -4.36 -5.81 -8.74
C SER A 123 -4.22 -7.34 -8.72
N PRO A 124 -3.02 -7.89 -8.48
CA PRO A 124 -2.83 -9.33 -8.34
C PRO A 124 -3.49 -9.90 -7.08
N TRP A 125 -3.85 -9.03 -6.13
CA TRP A 125 -4.50 -9.39 -4.87
C TRP A 125 -6.02 -9.28 -4.91
N LYS A 126 -6.59 -8.96 -6.08
CA LYS A 126 -8.03 -8.84 -6.26
C LYS A 126 -8.71 -10.18 -6.07
N GLY A 127 -9.68 -10.24 -5.15
CA GLY A 127 -10.51 -11.40 -4.92
C GLY A 127 -11.58 -11.60 -6.02
N GLU A 128 -12.05 -12.83 -6.18
CA GLU A 128 -13.17 -13.17 -7.11
C GLU A 128 -14.45 -12.41 -6.73
N TYR A 129 -14.65 -12.15 -5.44
CA TYR A 129 -15.81 -11.43 -4.94
C TYR A 129 -15.81 -9.95 -5.41
N ASP A 130 -14.68 -9.27 -5.34
CA ASP A 130 -14.55 -7.88 -5.83
C ASP A 130 -14.74 -7.82 -7.35
N ALA A 131 -14.19 -8.82 -8.07
CA ALA A 131 -14.39 -8.94 -9.51
C ALA A 131 -15.88 -9.09 -9.86
N ALA A 132 -16.62 -9.87 -9.08
CA ALA A 132 -18.05 -10.08 -9.29
C ALA A 132 -18.90 -8.84 -9.00
N ILE A 133 -18.50 -8.01 -8.00
CA ILE A 133 -19.15 -6.71 -7.73
C ILE A 133 -18.94 -5.76 -8.90
N VAL A 134 -17.70 -5.61 -9.37
CA VAL A 134 -17.37 -4.73 -10.50
C VAL A 134 -18.12 -5.17 -11.76
N ALA A 135 -18.15 -6.46 -12.07
CA ALA A 135 -18.89 -6.99 -13.22
C ALA A 135 -20.40 -6.71 -13.13
N ALA A 136 -21.01 -6.88 -11.96
CA ALA A 136 -22.42 -6.59 -11.76
C ALA A 136 -22.74 -5.08 -11.92
N LEU A 137 -21.83 -4.20 -11.49
CA LEU A 137 -21.97 -2.75 -11.68
C LEU A 137 -21.86 -2.37 -13.16
N GLU A 138 -20.91 -2.95 -13.90
CA GLU A 138 -20.72 -2.68 -15.33
C GLU A 138 -21.93 -3.18 -16.15
N GLU A 139 -22.45 -4.37 -15.85
CA GLU A 139 -23.65 -4.94 -16.51
C GLU A 139 -24.91 -4.12 -16.19
N GLY A 140 -25.09 -3.75 -14.92
CA GLY A 140 -26.21 -2.95 -14.45
C GLY A 140 -26.22 -1.52 -14.93
N ALA A 141 -25.03 -0.97 -15.28
CA ALA A 141 -24.81 0.36 -15.83
C ALA A 141 -25.60 1.48 -15.09
N PRO A 142 -25.37 1.69 -13.77
CA PRO A 142 -25.98 2.81 -13.05
C PRO A 142 -25.43 4.15 -13.54
N GLU A 143 -26.20 5.22 -13.35
CA GLU A 143 -25.74 6.59 -13.63
C GLU A 143 -24.57 7.00 -12.72
N ALA A 144 -24.56 6.53 -11.48
CA ALA A 144 -23.46 6.68 -10.53
C ALA A 144 -23.56 5.64 -9.40
N VAL A 145 -22.47 5.49 -8.66
CA VAL A 145 -22.35 4.56 -7.51
C VAL A 145 -22.03 5.34 -6.24
N LEU A 146 -22.79 5.12 -5.18
CA LEU A 146 -22.51 5.59 -3.83
C LEU A 146 -22.14 4.41 -2.94
N MET A 147 -20.91 4.41 -2.41
CA MET A 147 -20.44 3.40 -1.46
C MET A 147 -20.65 3.89 -0.04
N VAL A 148 -21.38 3.16 0.79
CA VAL A 148 -21.61 3.51 2.18
C VAL A 148 -20.51 2.95 3.07
N GLN A 149 -19.71 3.84 3.64
CA GLN A 149 -18.70 3.44 4.64
C GLN A 149 -19.37 3.23 5.99
N THR A 150 -19.25 2.04 6.57
CA THR A 150 -19.83 1.69 7.86
C THR A 150 -18.80 1.61 8.99
N ARG A 151 -17.51 1.72 8.71
CA ARG A 151 -16.42 1.62 9.70
C ARG A 151 -15.47 2.81 9.58
N GLY A 152 -14.91 3.23 10.73
CA GLY A 152 -13.96 4.34 10.81
C GLY A 152 -14.65 5.70 10.93
N ALA A 153 -13.96 6.66 11.56
CA ALA A 153 -14.45 8.03 11.76
C ALA A 153 -14.12 8.97 10.60
N ALA A 154 -13.02 8.71 9.87
CA ALA A 154 -12.63 9.48 8.71
C ALA A 154 -13.14 8.82 7.43
N LEU A 155 -13.59 9.61 6.46
CA LEU A 155 -14.09 9.10 5.19
C LEU A 155 -12.93 8.49 4.38
N ALA A 156 -12.99 7.19 4.14
CA ALA A 156 -12.11 6.46 3.23
C ALA A 156 -12.71 6.42 1.82
N ARG A 157 -11.92 6.06 0.83
CA ARG A 157 -12.34 5.87 -0.57
C ARG A 157 -12.53 4.37 -0.80
N LEU A 158 -13.72 3.95 -1.25
CA LEU A 158 -14.10 2.54 -1.32
C LEU A 158 -14.09 1.92 -2.73
N ILE A 159 -13.79 2.68 -3.77
CA ILE A 159 -13.52 2.16 -5.12
C ILE A 159 -12.19 2.73 -5.58
N GLU A 160 -11.28 1.88 -6.03
CA GLU A 160 -9.89 2.26 -6.36
C GLU A 160 -9.44 1.66 -7.70
N ASP A 161 -10.34 1.63 -8.68
CA ASP A 161 -10.06 1.05 -10.00
C ASP A 161 -9.94 2.15 -11.08
N PRO A 162 -8.72 2.41 -11.63
CA PRO A 162 -8.52 3.43 -12.66
C PRO A 162 -9.22 3.09 -13.99
N ASP A 163 -9.58 1.83 -14.20
CA ASP A 163 -10.23 1.37 -15.42
C ASP A 163 -11.77 1.32 -15.32
N LEU A 164 -12.32 1.56 -14.11
CA LEU A 164 -13.76 1.65 -13.94
C LEU A 164 -14.28 2.97 -14.51
N ALA A 165 -15.18 2.88 -15.50
CA ALA A 165 -15.75 4.05 -16.17
C ALA A 165 -16.97 4.67 -15.43
N LEU A 166 -17.40 4.10 -14.32
CA LEU A 166 -18.56 4.56 -13.54
C LEU A 166 -18.18 5.68 -12.58
N ALA A 167 -18.95 6.76 -12.58
CA ALA A 167 -18.85 7.81 -11.59
C ALA A 167 -19.19 7.26 -10.20
N SER A 168 -18.32 7.51 -9.21
CA SER A 168 -18.52 6.94 -7.89
C SER A 168 -18.02 7.84 -6.76
N ALA A 169 -18.72 7.78 -5.63
CA ALA A 169 -18.34 8.47 -4.41
C ALA A 169 -18.57 7.57 -3.19
N THR A 170 -17.82 7.83 -2.11
CA THR A 170 -18.07 7.24 -0.79
C THR A 170 -18.82 8.24 0.09
N VAL A 171 -19.77 7.72 0.85
CA VAL A 171 -20.56 8.47 1.82
C VAL A 171 -20.44 7.86 3.22
N PRO A 172 -20.51 8.63 4.31
CA PRO A 172 -20.49 8.10 5.66
C PRO A 172 -21.81 7.35 6.00
N ALA A 173 -21.80 6.60 7.09
CA ALA A 173 -22.91 5.72 7.49
C ALA A 173 -24.23 6.46 7.70
N GLU A 174 -24.19 7.67 8.26
CA GLU A 174 -25.39 8.50 8.49
C GLU A 174 -26.07 8.92 7.18
N VAL A 175 -25.30 9.20 6.13
CA VAL A 175 -25.83 9.47 4.78
C VAL A 175 -26.39 8.18 4.17
N GLY A 176 -25.71 7.05 4.38
CA GLY A 176 -26.22 5.73 3.99
C GLY A 176 -27.58 5.43 4.63
N LEU A 177 -27.74 5.69 5.94
CA LEU A 177 -29.00 5.52 6.63
C LEU A 177 -30.12 6.44 6.09
N LEU A 178 -29.78 7.69 5.73
CA LEU A 178 -30.72 8.61 5.10
C LEU A 178 -31.24 8.04 3.77
N LEU A 179 -30.33 7.56 2.91
CA LEU A 179 -30.66 6.96 1.60
C LEU A 179 -31.53 5.70 1.74
N LEU A 180 -31.17 4.80 2.67
CA LEU A 180 -31.88 3.52 2.88
C LEU A 180 -33.28 3.69 3.49
N ARG A 181 -33.49 4.76 4.30
CA ARG A 181 -34.81 5.06 4.90
C ARG A 181 -35.78 5.71 3.93
N GLN A 182 -35.30 6.20 2.78
CA GLN A 182 -36.10 6.86 1.75
C GLN A 182 -35.88 6.20 0.39
N PRO A 183 -36.34 4.96 0.15
CA PRO A 183 -36.13 4.25 -1.11
C PRO A 183 -36.61 5.08 -2.31
N GLY A 184 -35.77 5.19 -3.32
CA GLY A 184 -36.08 5.97 -4.53
C GLY A 184 -35.92 7.49 -4.35
N VAL A 185 -35.40 7.97 -3.22
CA VAL A 185 -35.13 9.41 -3.05
C VAL A 185 -34.20 9.91 -4.16
N PRO A 186 -34.47 11.05 -4.80
CA PRO A 186 -33.55 11.61 -5.79
C PRO A 186 -32.22 12.00 -5.14
N ALA A 187 -31.11 11.54 -5.72
CA ALA A 187 -29.76 11.97 -5.38
C ALA A 187 -29.16 12.73 -6.56
N ARG A 188 -28.54 13.88 -6.29
CA ARG A 188 -27.75 14.63 -7.25
C ARG A 188 -26.30 14.58 -6.87
N LEU A 189 -25.50 13.86 -7.66
CA LEU A 189 -24.05 13.74 -7.47
C LEU A 189 -23.35 14.58 -8.54
N ARG A 190 -22.50 15.51 -8.08
CA ARG A 190 -21.57 16.24 -8.93
C ARG A 190 -20.14 15.90 -8.53
N ILE A 191 -19.37 15.44 -9.48
CA ILE A 191 -17.95 15.16 -9.33
C ILE A 191 -17.21 15.99 -10.37
N ASN A 192 -16.30 16.83 -9.91
CA ASN A 192 -15.37 17.55 -10.77
C ASN A 192 -13.98 16.97 -10.55
N THR A 193 -13.45 16.25 -11.54
CA THR A 193 -12.17 15.56 -11.43
C THR A 193 -11.36 15.73 -12.71
N ARG A 194 -10.04 15.65 -12.58
CA ARG A 194 -9.13 15.63 -13.70
C ARG A 194 -8.35 14.33 -13.72
N ARG A 195 -8.39 13.64 -14.86
CA ARG A 195 -7.63 12.42 -15.13
C ARG A 195 -6.53 12.73 -16.13
N SER A 196 -5.33 12.24 -15.88
CA SER A 196 -4.19 12.38 -16.79
C SER A 196 -3.25 11.18 -16.65
N VAL A 197 -2.22 11.14 -17.48
CA VAL A 197 -1.15 10.15 -17.38
C VAL A 197 0.11 10.88 -16.92
N GLY A 198 0.68 10.42 -15.83
CA GLY A 198 1.94 10.89 -15.27
C GLY A 198 3.05 9.85 -15.34
N SER A 199 4.12 10.13 -14.63
CA SER A 199 5.24 9.22 -14.42
C SER A 199 5.47 9.02 -12.93
N ALA A 200 5.77 7.79 -12.55
CA ALA A 200 6.23 7.43 -11.22
C ALA A 200 7.64 6.81 -11.32
N TRP A 201 8.37 6.79 -10.22
CA TRP A 201 9.74 6.26 -10.18
C TRP A 201 9.90 5.35 -8.98
N ASN A 202 10.43 4.13 -9.20
CA ASN A 202 11.10 3.41 -8.14
C ASN A 202 12.46 4.06 -7.90
N VAL A 203 12.86 4.20 -6.64
CA VAL A 203 14.20 4.68 -6.26
C VAL A 203 15.02 3.49 -5.81
N ILE A 204 16.08 3.17 -6.55
CA ILE A 204 16.90 1.96 -6.35
C ILE A 204 18.30 2.39 -6.00
N GLY A 205 18.76 2.07 -4.79
CA GLY A 205 20.13 2.26 -4.33
C GLY A 205 20.87 0.92 -4.31
N ARG A 206 22.03 0.83 -4.91
CA ARG A 206 22.85 -0.39 -4.95
C ARG A 206 24.22 -0.20 -4.36
N ARG A 207 24.70 -1.24 -3.66
CA ARG A 207 26.06 -1.35 -3.17
C ARG A 207 26.53 -2.80 -3.33
N GLY A 208 27.61 -3.01 -4.05
CA GLY A 208 28.06 -4.31 -4.55
C GLY A 208 27.70 -4.53 -6.03
N ALA A 209 28.20 -5.58 -6.63
CA ALA A 209 27.92 -5.93 -8.01
C ALA A 209 26.49 -6.54 -8.14
N ARG A 210 25.90 -6.38 -9.34
CA ARG A 210 24.50 -6.79 -9.59
C ARG A 210 24.32 -8.31 -9.63
N ASP A 211 25.32 -9.04 -10.03
CA ASP A 211 25.39 -10.48 -10.17
C ASP A 211 25.84 -11.21 -8.89
N GLU A 212 26.28 -10.45 -7.87
CA GLU A 212 26.64 -11.01 -6.58
C GLU A 212 25.41 -11.26 -5.69
N PRO A 213 25.48 -12.26 -4.77
CA PRO A 213 24.45 -12.47 -3.77
C PRO A 213 24.18 -11.19 -2.98
N ARG A 214 22.90 -10.77 -2.90
CA ARG A 214 22.50 -9.54 -2.23
C ARG A 214 21.21 -9.68 -1.44
N VAL A 215 21.06 -8.86 -0.42
CA VAL A 215 19.79 -8.64 0.30
C VAL A 215 19.12 -7.40 -0.29
N LEU A 216 17.82 -7.52 -0.56
CA LEU A 216 17.00 -6.40 -1.00
C LEU A 216 16.15 -5.91 0.18
N LEU A 217 16.35 -4.64 0.56
CA LEU A 217 15.52 -3.94 1.55
C LEU A 217 14.51 -3.07 0.80
N CYS A 218 13.23 -3.12 1.16
CA CYS A 218 12.24 -2.28 0.49
C CYS A 218 11.14 -1.76 1.40
N ALA A 219 10.51 -0.69 0.94
CA ALA A 219 9.29 -0.09 1.42
C ALA A 219 8.61 0.63 0.25
N HIS A 220 7.30 0.86 0.28
CA HIS A 220 6.71 1.72 -0.74
C HIS A 220 6.71 3.19 -0.31
N LEU A 221 6.88 4.08 -1.29
CA LEU A 221 7.00 5.52 -1.03
C LEU A 221 5.72 6.32 -1.24
N ASP A 222 4.78 5.78 -2.03
CA ASP A 222 3.50 6.44 -2.34
C ASP A 222 2.46 6.30 -1.23
N THR A 223 1.40 7.08 -1.33
CA THR A 223 0.26 7.05 -0.41
C THR A 223 -1.05 7.02 -1.16
N LYS A 224 -2.12 6.68 -0.46
CA LYS A 224 -3.48 6.97 -0.93
C LYS A 224 -3.66 8.49 -1.14
N ILE A 225 -4.60 8.84 -2.02
CA ILE A 225 -5.00 10.23 -2.25
C ILE A 225 -5.52 10.83 -0.95
N ASP A 226 -5.15 12.09 -0.67
CA ASP A 226 -5.51 12.83 0.54
C ASP A 226 -5.00 12.22 1.87
N THR A 227 -4.15 11.20 1.83
CA THR A 227 -3.62 10.52 3.01
C THR A 227 -2.17 10.93 3.25
N PRO A 228 -1.82 11.53 4.40
CA PRO A 228 -0.42 11.84 4.72
C PRO A 228 0.49 10.60 4.72
N GLY A 229 -0.07 9.43 5.02
CA GLY A 229 0.61 8.15 4.94
C GLY A 229 1.82 8.07 5.85
N ALA A 230 1.62 8.36 7.13
CA ALA A 230 2.70 8.28 8.11
C ALA A 230 2.95 6.82 8.53
N ALA A 231 1.89 6.08 8.86
CA ALA A 231 1.97 4.65 9.09
C ALA A 231 2.17 3.92 7.76
N ASP A 232 1.42 4.30 6.74
CA ASP A 232 1.38 3.67 5.43
C ASP A 232 1.79 4.66 4.31
N ASN A 233 3.12 4.84 4.00
CA ASN A 233 4.23 4.07 4.54
C ASN A 233 5.49 4.95 4.74
N ALA A 234 5.35 6.20 5.26
CA ALA A 234 6.52 7.00 5.62
C ALA A 234 7.38 6.33 6.73
N ALA A 235 6.73 5.57 7.61
CA ALA A 235 7.37 4.80 8.67
C ALA A 235 8.30 3.72 8.10
N GLY A 236 7.83 2.92 7.14
CA GLY A 236 8.65 1.91 6.46
C GLY A 236 9.81 2.53 5.68
N VAL A 237 9.56 3.65 4.95
CA VAL A 237 10.63 4.37 4.26
C VAL A 237 11.63 4.97 5.24
N ALA A 238 11.21 5.46 6.41
CA ALA A 238 12.13 5.96 7.44
C ALA A 238 13.05 4.83 7.96
N VAL A 239 12.51 3.63 8.19
CA VAL A 239 13.30 2.44 8.54
C VAL A 239 14.26 2.07 7.42
N LEU A 240 13.79 2.07 6.17
CA LEU A 240 14.60 1.76 4.99
C LEU A 240 15.82 2.69 4.87
N LEU A 241 15.62 4.00 5.03
CA LEU A 241 16.69 5.01 4.95
C LEU A 241 17.67 4.91 6.13
N ALA A 242 17.16 4.72 7.36
CA ALA A 242 18.02 4.53 8.52
C ALA A 242 18.88 3.25 8.39
N LEU A 243 18.33 2.16 7.85
CA LEU A 243 19.08 0.95 7.54
C LEU A 243 20.15 1.21 6.47
N ALA A 244 19.82 1.97 5.43
CA ALA A 244 20.79 2.34 4.39
C ALA A 244 21.96 3.14 4.99
N GLU A 245 21.69 4.12 5.85
CA GLU A 245 22.72 4.91 6.55
C GLU A 245 23.59 4.03 7.46
N MET A 246 22.98 3.16 8.28
CA MET A 246 23.69 2.26 9.18
C MET A 246 24.57 1.25 8.44
N LEU A 247 24.00 0.57 7.45
CA LEU A 247 24.67 -0.52 6.75
C LEU A 247 25.61 0.00 5.65
N GLY A 248 25.33 1.18 5.09
CA GLY A 248 26.15 1.83 4.10
C GLY A 248 27.55 2.22 4.59
N ALA A 249 27.72 2.43 5.90
CA ALA A 249 29.03 2.75 6.50
C ALA A 249 29.96 1.52 6.64
N HIS A 250 29.44 0.29 6.50
CA HIS A 250 30.18 -0.93 6.78
C HIS A 250 30.44 -1.76 5.52
N HIS A 251 31.57 -2.48 5.51
CA HIS A 251 31.79 -3.53 4.51
C HIS A 251 31.00 -4.77 4.93
N LEU A 252 29.95 -5.06 4.18
CA LEU A 252 29.14 -6.27 4.35
C LEU A 252 29.70 -7.36 3.42
N GLY A 253 29.81 -8.58 3.91
CA GLY A 253 30.19 -9.75 3.08
C GLY A 253 29.06 -10.21 2.13
N ILE A 254 28.15 -9.30 1.76
CA ILE A 254 26.99 -9.50 0.89
C ILE A 254 26.61 -8.18 0.24
N GLY A 255 26.11 -8.21 -1.01
CA GLY A 255 25.58 -7.03 -1.69
C GLY A 255 24.31 -6.50 -1.00
N LEU A 256 24.08 -5.21 -1.12
CA LEU A 256 22.89 -4.56 -0.57
C LEU A 256 22.18 -3.74 -1.65
N GLU A 257 20.88 -4.01 -1.82
CA GLU A 257 19.99 -3.25 -2.67
C GLU A 257 18.86 -2.67 -1.82
N VAL A 258 18.64 -1.37 -1.93
CA VAL A 258 17.62 -0.61 -1.18
C VAL A 258 16.65 -0.03 -2.17
N VAL A 259 15.37 -0.40 -2.09
CA VAL A 259 14.38 0.01 -3.08
C VAL A 259 13.19 0.66 -2.39
N ALA A 260 12.94 1.93 -2.69
CA ALA A 260 11.66 2.55 -2.41
C ALA A 260 10.75 2.35 -3.64
N PHE A 261 9.81 1.42 -3.54
CA PHE A 261 8.84 1.14 -4.58
C PHE A 261 7.76 2.22 -4.65
N ASN A 262 7.17 2.38 -5.82
CA ASN A 262 6.08 3.32 -6.05
C ASN A 262 4.86 2.57 -6.61
N GLY A 263 3.65 3.17 -6.55
CA GLY A 263 2.44 2.54 -7.09
C GLY A 263 2.00 1.27 -6.35
N GLU A 264 2.31 1.18 -5.06
CA GLU A 264 1.76 0.12 -4.20
C GLU A 264 0.27 0.37 -3.97
N GLN A 265 -0.08 1.62 -3.71
CA GLN A 265 -1.43 2.04 -3.35
C GLN A 265 -2.40 2.07 -4.53
N TYR A 266 -1.90 2.34 -5.74
CA TYR A 266 -2.67 2.34 -6.98
C TYR A 266 -1.83 1.79 -8.14
N PRO A 267 -2.42 0.95 -9.03
CA PRO A 267 -1.67 0.37 -10.14
C PRO A 267 -1.20 1.44 -11.16
N PRO A 268 -0.13 1.13 -11.93
CA PRO A 268 0.64 -0.12 -11.91
C PRO A 268 1.64 -0.17 -10.76
N SER A 269 1.88 -1.38 -10.21
CA SER A 269 2.81 -1.59 -9.12
C SER A 269 4.28 -1.45 -9.56
N GLY A 270 5.03 -0.62 -8.85
CA GLY A 270 6.46 -0.46 -9.07
C GLY A 270 7.27 -1.72 -8.76
N ALA A 271 6.82 -2.56 -7.82
CA ALA A 271 7.45 -3.85 -7.57
C ALA A 271 7.30 -4.81 -8.75
N ALA A 272 6.11 -4.85 -9.37
CA ALA A 272 5.90 -5.62 -10.59
C ALA A 272 6.76 -5.10 -11.76
N GLU A 273 6.88 -3.78 -11.90
CA GLU A 273 7.70 -3.14 -12.94
C GLU A 273 9.19 -3.41 -12.72
N TYR A 274 9.67 -3.35 -11.47
CA TYR A 274 11.03 -3.72 -11.11
C TYR A 274 11.35 -5.17 -11.52
N ILE A 275 10.46 -6.11 -11.16
CA ILE A 275 10.64 -7.54 -11.48
C ILE A 275 10.64 -7.75 -13.00
N ARG A 276 9.75 -7.09 -13.73
CA ARG A 276 9.67 -7.18 -15.19
C ARG A 276 10.99 -6.76 -15.87
N GLN A 277 11.64 -5.71 -15.35
CA GLN A 277 12.91 -5.20 -15.91
C GLN A 277 14.15 -5.94 -15.37
N SER A 278 14.06 -6.55 -14.19
CA SER A 278 15.18 -7.17 -13.48
C SER A 278 15.06 -8.70 -13.36
N SER A 279 14.25 -9.34 -14.18
CA SER A 279 13.92 -10.78 -14.04
C SER A 279 15.16 -11.69 -14.02
N ALA A 280 16.22 -11.37 -14.75
CA ALA A 280 17.47 -12.13 -14.76
C ALA A 280 18.29 -11.99 -13.46
N ASP A 281 18.06 -10.91 -12.71
CA ASP A 281 18.84 -10.60 -11.50
C ASP A 281 18.21 -11.15 -10.22
N LEU A 282 16.96 -11.68 -10.28
CA LEU A 282 16.25 -12.18 -9.11
C LEU A 282 16.91 -13.40 -8.46
N GLU A 283 17.65 -14.16 -9.23
CA GLU A 283 18.37 -15.34 -8.73
C GLU A 283 19.48 -14.99 -7.74
N ALA A 284 20.07 -13.80 -7.86
CA ALA A 284 21.10 -13.31 -6.94
C ALA A 284 20.52 -12.73 -5.63
N ILE A 285 19.21 -12.50 -5.54
CA ILE A 285 18.59 -12.01 -4.31
C ILE A 285 18.47 -13.14 -3.29
N VAL A 286 19.17 -12.98 -2.16
CA VAL A 286 19.18 -13.94 -1.05
C VAL A 286 17.88 -13.88 -0.29
N ALA A 287 17.41 -12.68 0.04
CA ALA A 287 16.11 -12.43 0.66
C ALA A 287 15.66 -10.98 0.40
N VAL A 288 14.37 -10.77 0.46
CA VAL A 288 13.73 -9.44 0.46
C VAL A 288 13.24 -9.13 1.88
N LEU A 289 13.58 -7.97 2.43
CA LEU A 289 13.05 -7.44 3.67
C LEU A 289 12.14 -6.24 3.32
N ASN A 290 10.84 -6.40 3.51
CA ASN A 290 9.84 -5.37 3.23
C ASN A 290 9.35 -4.74 4.53
N PHE A 291 9.34 -3.41 4.60
CA PHE A 291 8.86 -2.64 5.76
C PHE A 291 7.60 -1.91 5.37
N ASP A 292 6.46 -2.33 5.95
CA ASP A 292 5.15 -1.81 5.60
C ASP A 292 4.28 -1.65 6.86
N SER A 293 3.82 -0.43 7.12
CA SER A 293 2.99 -0.06 8.29
C SER A 293 3.63 -0.36 9.65
N VAL A 294 4.96 -0.24 9.77
CA VAL A 294 5.71 -0.50 11.03
C VAL A 294 5.69 0.67 12.01
N GLY A 295 6.01 0.41 13.27
CA GLY A 295 6.34 1.45 14.24
C GLY A 295 5.16 2.12 14.92
N GLN A 296 3.97 1.55 14.93
CA GLN A 296 2.78 2.17 15.51
C GLN A 296 2.78 2.14 17.05
N TRP A 297 2.22 3.18 17.71
CA TRP A 297 2.11 3.23 19.18
C TRP A 297 1.21 2.13 19.74
N LEU A 298 0.08 1.86 19.09
CA LEU A 298 -0.98 1.01 19.62
C LEU A 298 -0.91 -0.45 19.13
N ALA A 299 0.11 -0.79 18.35
CA ALA A 299 0.31 -2.16 17.88
C ALA A 299 1.80 -2.55 17.96
N PRO A 300 2.13 -3.77 18.42
CA PRO A 300 3.47 -4.31 18.26
C PRO A 300 3.82 -4.50 16.79
N ASN A 301 5.11 -4.38 16.47
CA ASN A 301 5.60 -4.78 15.16
C ASN A 301 5.35 -6.27 14.93
N SER A 302 5.11 -6.64 13.69
CA SER A 302 5.00 -8.04 13.29
C SER A 302 6.04 -8.39 12.24
N ILE A 303 6.33 -9.67 12.13
CA ILE A 303 7.20 -10.23 11.10
C ILE A 303 6.62 -11.55 10.59
N THR A 304 6.82 -11.82 9.31
CA THR A 304 6.49 -13.10 8.69
C THR A 304 7.51 -13.46 7.62
N LEU A 305 7.49 -14.71 7.15
CA LEU A 305 8.35 -15.23 6.10
C LEU A 305 7.53 -15.95 5.05
N LEU A 306 7.73 -15.62 3.78
CA LEU A 306 7.21 -16.31 2.61
C LEU A 306 8.36 -16.97 1.84
N GLU A 307 8.11 -18.14 1.24
CA GLU A 307 9.04 -18.87 0.38
C GLU A 307 10.43 -19.11 1.00
N GLY A 308 10.52 -19.06 2.34
CA GLY A 308 11.77 -19.30 3.06
C GLY A 308 12.00 -20.76 3.41
N SER A 309 13.29 -21.19 3.43
CA SER A 309 13.68 -22.50 3.94
C SER A 309 13.42 -22.63 5.45
N THR A 310 13.31 -23.86 5.93
CA THR A 310 13.24 -24.15 7.38
C THR A 310 14.43 -23.56 8.14
N ALA A 311 15.65 -23.68 7.58
CA ALA A 311 16.84 -23.12 8.20
C ALA A 311 16.80 -21.59 8.33
N PHE A 312 16.22 -20.91 7.33
CA PHE A 312 16.03 -19.46 7.39
C PHE A 312 14.95 -19.08 8.40
N ALA A 313 13.80 -19.78 8.42
CA ALA A 313 12.75 -19.57 9.41
C ALA A 313 13.27 -19.71 10.85
N GLU A 314 14.01 -20.79 11.16
CA GLU A 314 14.63 -21.00 12.47
C GLU A 314 15.65 -19.90 12.84
N ALA A 315 16.41 -19.40 11.86
CA ALA A 315 17.33 -18.29 12.08
C ALA A 315 16.57 -17.00 12.46
N LEU A 316 15.47 -16.68 11.79
CA LEU A 316 14.61 -15.55 12.10
C LEU A 316 13.96 -15.69 13.47
N GLU A 317 13.43 -16.85 13.81
CA GLU A 317 12.84 -17.10 15.14
C GLU A 317 13.84 -16.91 16.27
N ARG A 318 15.10 -17.32 16.09
CA ARG A 318 16.16 -17.07 17.07
C ARG A 318 16.44 -15.58 17.27
N LEU A 319 16.42 -14.79 16.19
CA LEU A 319 16.62 -13.34 16.24
C LEU A 319 15.45 -12.64 16.95
N ILE A 320 14.22 -12.98 16.57
CA ILE A 320 12.98 -12.38 17.10
C ILE A 320 12.87 -12.57 18.63
N ARG A 321 13.35 -13.69 19.19
CA ARG A 321 13.34 -13.90 20.64
C ARG A 321 14.04 -12.80 21.44
N ARG A 322 14.92 -12.02 20.83
CA ARG A 322 15.59 -10.85 21.45
C ARG A 322 14.75 -9.57 21.39
N TYR A 323 13.62 -9.61 20.66
CA TYR A 323 12.74 -8.49 20.43
C TYR A 323 11.32 -8.81 20.92
N PRO A 324 11.06 -8.73 22.24
CA PRO A 324 9.75 -9.13 22.82
C PRO A 324 8.58 -8.26 22.34
N GLY A 325 8.85 -7.11 21.72
CA GLY A 325 7.85 -6.25 21.09
C GLY A 325 7.54 -6.62 19.63
N VAL A 326 8.13 -7.70 19.07
CA VAL A 326 7.88 -8.17 17.71
C VAL A 326 7.17 -9.52 17.74
N VAL A 327 6.08 -9.63 16.96
CA VAL A 327 5.23 -10.83 16.93
C VAL A 327 5.38 -11.53 15.58
N TRP A 328 5.57 -12.86 15.61
CA TRP A 328 5.47 -13.67 14.41
C TRP A 328 4.00 -13.86 14.02
N VAL A 329 3.66 -13.59 12.76
CA VAL A 329 2.29 -13.71 12.24
C VAL A 329 2.23 -14.67 11.06
N ALA A 330 1.00 -15.09 10.71
CA ALA A 330 0.76 -15.88 9.51
C ALA A 330 1.22 -15.13 8.24
N PRO A 331 1.72 -15.84 7.22
CA PRO A 331 2.12 -15.24 5.95
C PRO A 331 0.98 -14.48 5.28
N TRP A 332 1.32 -13.34 4.68
CA TRP A 332 0.43 -12.51 3.87
C TRP A 332 1.19 -11.97 2.66
N MET A 333 0.49 -11.65 1.57
CA MET A 333 1.10 -11.39 0.26
C MET A 333 0.97 -9.93 -0.22
N GLU A 334 0.08 -9.15 0.41
CA GLU A 334 -0.41 -7.86 -0.05
C GLU A 334 0.61 -6.72 0.18
N SER A 335 1.79 -6.81 -0.42
CA SER A 335 2.79 -5.73 -0.53
C SER A 335 3.94 -6.19 -1.45
N ALA A 336 5.01 -5.39 -1.55
CA ALA A 336 6.13 -5.64 -2.45
C ALA A 336 6.74 -7.04 -2.31
N HIS A 337 6.92 -7.55 -1.08
CA HIS A 337 7.51 -8.88 -0.83
C HIS A 337 6.72 -10.03 -1.48
N GLY A 338 5.39 -9.91 -1.61
CA GLY A 338 4.55 -10.92 -2.24
C GLY A 338 4.88 -11.12 -3.73
N PHE A 339 5.21 -10.04 -4.46
CA PHE A 339 5.63 -10.14 -5.87
C PHE A 339 6.93 -10.95 -6.03
N PHE A 340 7.84 -10.84 -5.08
CA PHE A 340 9.09 -11.61 -5.04
C PHE A 340 8.83 -13.07 -4.63
N ALA A 341 7.97 -13.29 -3.64
CA ALA A 341 7.56 -14.62 -3.20
C ALA A 341 6.94 -15.43 -4.35
N LEU A 342 6.08 -14.82 -5.18
CA LEU A 342 5.55 -15.44 -6.41
C LEU A 342 6.64 -15.86 -7.42
N ARG A 343 7.87 -15.43 -7.24
CA ARG A 343 9.05 -15.81 -8.05
C ARG A 343 10.01 -16.74 -7.29
N GLY A 344 9.59 -17.24 -6.10
CA GLY A 344 10.41 -18.12 -5.26
C GLY A 344 11.58 -17.40 -4.59
N VAL A 345 11.51 -16.06 -4.44
CA VAL A 345 12.49 -15.30 -3.66
C VAL A 345 11.93 -15.10 -2.25
N PRO A 346 12.65 -15.52 -1.19
CA PRO A 346 12.16 -15.39 0.17
C PRO A 346 11.84 -13.95 0.57
N GLY A 347 10.63 -13.72 1.06
CA GLY A 347 10.17 -12.42 1.52
C GLY A 347 9.97 -12.41 3.04
N VAL A 348 10.73 -11.57 3.74
CA VAL A 348 10.52 -11.24 5.15
C VAL A 348 9.72 -9.93 5.20
N ALA A 349 8.47 -9.99 5.65
CA ALA A 349 7.63 -8.81 5.75
C ALA A 349 7.54 -8.34 7.22
N PHE A 350 7.90 -7.07 7.42
CA PHE A 350 7.67 -6.35 8.66
C PHE A 350 6.40 -5.51 8.52
N SER A 351 5.53 -5.57 9.53
CA SER A 351 4.31 -4.77 9.60
C SER A 351 3.89 -4.56 11.08
N ASN A 352 2.61 -4.50 11.33
CA ASN A 352 2.02 -4.49 12.67
C ASN A 352 0.92 -5.57 12.79
N VAL A 353 0.54 -5.93 14.03
CA VAL A 353 -0.46 -6.99 14.27
C VAL A 353 -1.91 -6.54 14.06
N ALA A 354 -2.16 -5.23 13.95
CA ALA A 354 -3.51 -4.69 13.82
C ALA A 354 -3.48 -3.42 12.99
N ARG A 355 -4.19 -3.43 11.87
CA ARG A 355 -4.40 -2.20 11.11
C ARG A 355 -5.08 -1.18 11.99
N GLN A 356 -4.44 -0.03 12.16
CA GLN A 356 -4.98 1.06 12.96
C GLN A 356 -6.04 1.84 12.17
N PRO A 357 -7.02 2.46 12.86
CA PRO A 357 -8.10 3.18 12.19
C PRO A 357 -7.70 4.30 11.23
N PRO A 358 -6.54 4.99 11.37
CA PRO A 358 -6.20 6.09 10.46
C PRO A 358 -5.64 5.66 9.11
N GLU A 359 -5.17 4.41 8.93
CA GLU A 359 -4.62 3.97 7.63
C GLU A 359 -5.59 4.26 6.48
N HIS A 360 -5.07 4.69 5.35
CA HIS A 360 -5.82 5.07 4.15
C HIS A 360 -6.78 6.26 4.32
N THR A 361 -6.58 7.07 5.35
CA THR A 361 -7.38 8.28 5.61
C THR A 361 -6.51 9.50 5.91
N ARG A 362 -7.12 10.69 5.94
CA ARG A 362 -6.45 11.94 6.34
C ARG A 362 -5.93 11.93 7.78
N ALA A 363 -6.35 10.98 8.60
CA ALA A 363 -5.93 10.84 9.99
C ALA A 363 -4.62 10.05 10.14
N ASP A 364 -4.07 9.45 9.08
CA ASP A 364 -2.77 8.77 9.11
C ASP A 364 -1.61 9.77 9.20
N THR A 365 -1.38 10.28 10.41
CA THR A 365 -0.37 11.30 10.72
C THR A 365 0.79 10.73 11.53
N VAL A 366 1.90 11.47 11.57
CA VAL A 366 3.13 11.08 12.31
C VAL A 366 2.91 10.86 13.80
N ASP A 367 1.81 11.37 14.36
CA ASP A 367 1.50 11.26 15.80
C ASP A 367 1.13 9.83 16.22
N TRP A 368 0.78 8.97 15.25
CA TRP A 368 0.54 7.54 15.46
C TRP A 368 1.81 6.70 15.53
N ILE A 369 2.99 7.27 15.22
CA ILE A 369 4.23 6.52 15.06
C ILE A 369 5.16 6.70 16.25
N SER A 370 5.65 5.58 16.76
CA SER A 370 6.54 5.44 17.92
C SER A 370 7.99 5.33 17.48
N PRO A 371 8.87 6.31 17.78
CA PRO A 371 10.29 6.20 17.46
C PRO A 371 10.96 4.96 18.06
N PRO A 372 10.69 4.52 19.31
CA PRO A 372 11.22 3.26 19.84
C PRO A 372 10.82 2.02 19.03
N ARG A 373 9.58 1.95 18.54
CA ARG A 373 9.16 0.82 17.70
C ARG A 373 9.74 0.86 16.30
N LEU A 374 9.94 2.05 15.71
CA LEU A 374 10.70 2.19 14.46
C LEU A 374 12.14 1.68 14.64
N ARG A 375 12.80 2.07 15.74
CA ARG A 375 14.14 1.58 16.08
C ARG A 375 14.16 0.05 16.21
N GLU A 376 13.15 -0.53 16.86
CA GLU A 376 13.01 -1.99 17.02
C GLU A 376 13.00 -2.68 15.64
N ALA A 377 12.19 -2.20 14.68
CA ALA A 377 12.13 -2.74 13.32
C ALA A 377 13.47 -2.56 12.57
N ALA A 378 14.10 -1.39 12.69
CA ALA A 378 15.39 -1.11 12.06
C ALA A 378 16.50 -2.01 12.62
N MET A 379 16.59 -2.17 13.94
CA MET A 379 17.62 -2.99 14.57
C MET A 379 17.46 -4.47 14.22
N LEU A 380 16.22 -5.00 14.26
CA LEU A 380 15.97 -6.38 13.83
C LEU A 380 16.28 -6.58 12.35
N GLY A 381 15.93 -5.62 11.49
CA GLY A 381 16.29 -5.64 10.07
C GLY A 381 17.81 -5.70 9.85
N ALA A 382 18.58 -4.88 10.58
CA ALA A 382 20.05 -4.88 10.52
C ALA A 382 20.65 -6.23 10.97
N GLU A 383 20.10 -6.83 12.01
CA GLU A 383 20.55 -8.15 12.51
C GLU A 383 20.22 -9.28 11.53
N ILE A 384 19.07 -9.20 10.83
CA ILE A 384 18.76 -10.17 9.77
C ILE A 384 19.75 -10.03 8.63
N VAL A 385 20.07 -8.81 8.17
CA VAL A 385 21.11 -8.59 7.14
C VAL A 385 22.45 -9.15 7.60
N ALA A 386 22.83 -8.92 8.86
CA ALA A 386 24.07 -9.48 9.41
C ALA A 386 24.06 -11.03 9.44
N ALA A 387 22.94 -11.66 9.74
CA ALA A 387 22.80 -13.12 9.72
C ALA A 387 22.81 -13.73 8.32
N LEU A 388 22.51 -12.92 7.29
CA LEU A 388 22.52 -13.32 5.89
C LEU A 388 23.89 -13.16 5.22
N GLN A 389 24.89 -12.56 5.90
CA GLN A 389 26.25 -12.48 5.37
C GLN A 389 26.81 -13.88 5.09
N GLY A 390 27.39 -14.06 3.89
CA GLY A 390 27.90 -15.35 3.45
C GLY A 390 26.84 -16.41 3.14
N LYS A 391 25.54 -16.07 3.21
CA LYS A 391 24.46 -16.97 2.78
C LYS A 391 24.21 -16.82 1.29
N THR A 392 23.69 -17.91 0.70
CA THR A 392 23.34 -17.97 -0.72
C THR A 392 21.82 -18.06 -0.88
N PRO A 393 21.28 -17.75 -2.07
CA PRO A 393 19.85 -17.95 -2.36
C PRO A 393 19.38 -19.40 -2.12
N VAL A 394 20.24 -20.40 -2.33
CA VAL A 394 19.92 -21.80 -2.06
C VAL A 394 19.68 -22.06 -0.57
N TRP A 395 20.42 -21.38 0.30
CA TRP A 395 20.24 -21.53 1.75
C TRP A 395 18.93 -20.91 2.26
N THR A 396 18.48 -19.81 1.67
CA THR A 396 17.29 -19.08 2.12
C THR A 396 15.99 -19.57 1.51
N ARG A 397 16.00 -20.13 0.29
CA ARG A 397 14.79 -20.52 -0.45
C ARG A 397 14.20 -21.84 0.03
N ALA A 398 12.86 -21.94 0.04
CA ALA A 398 12.17 -23.21 0.22
C ALA A 398 12.55 -24.19 -0.91
N SER A 399 12.73 -25.47 -0.57
CA SER A 399 12.94 -26.49 -1.60
C SER A 399 11.64 -26.71 -2.37
N ARG A 400 11.69 -26.71 -3.71
CA ARG A 400 10.51 -26.95 -4.58
C ARG A 400 9.76 -28.25 -4.30
N ALA A 401 10.40 -29.22 -3.63
CA ALA A 401 9.78 -30.48 -3.23
C ALA A 401 8.81 -30.36 -2.04
N ALA A 402 8.92 -29.30 -1.21
CA ALA A 402 8.06 -29.08 -0.05
C ALA A 402 6.73 -28.38 -0.39
N VAL A 403 6.63 -27.72 -1.54
CA VAL A 403 5.45 -26.92 -1.96
C VAL A 403 4.40 -27.80 -2.68
N ALA A 404 4.76 -28.98 -3.15
CA ALA A 404 3.83 -29.89 -3.86
C ALA A 404 2.99 -30.79 -2.92
N GLY A 405 3.12 -30.64 -1.60
CA GLY A 405 2.48 -31.50 -0.58
C GLY A 405 1.70 -30.77 0.52
N ALA A 406 1.38 -29.47 0.34
CA ALA A 406 0.60 -28.70 1.31
C ALA A 406 -0.76 -28.28 0.74
#